data_c028070362f6057c9912532664846663
#
_entry.id   c028070362f6057c9912532664846663
#
_cell.length_a   1.000
_cell.length_b   1.000
_cell.length_c   1.000
_cell.angle_alpha   90.00
_cell.angle_beta   90.00
_cell.angle_gamma   90.00
#
_symmetry.space_group_name_H-M   'P 1'
#
loop_
_entity.id
_entity.type
_entity.pdbx_description
1 polymer ?
#
loop_
_entity_poly.entity_id
_entity_poly.type
_entity_poly.pdbx_seq_one_letter_code
_entity_poly.pdbx_strand_id
1 'polypeptide(L)'
;MSVAEATRLVGVGVGRGLVVGPVVRVHPAPVVPADGGPPDADVDAAFEAVGDVLRAQADVATGTLADVLRATAGIATDPALREEVARRVAAGERPAQAVDRSVEQFAQMFLAAGGPLAERVTDLRSVRDRVVARLLGEAEPGVPVLARPSVVVAHDLAPADTAALEIEKVLAIVTVHGGPTGHTAIIAGQLGIPCVVRVPGAAALADGEEVAVDAAAGTVERAPGEDRHEQARARRSAAAELEKDTSPGRTAEGHPVALLANVGSPADARRAVGVEGSGLFRTEVLFLGHASAPTLAEQTAAYADVLRAFGGRKVVVRTLDAGADKPLPFADQPGEENPALGVRGYRLVRREPGLLRTQLAALAAAADATGVDPWVMAPMIATVSETEEFVDLARSAGLRGPVGVMVEVPSAALRAADLLAVADFVSLGTNDLAQYTMATDRLRGSLVDLLDPWQPAVLDLVAATARAARAAGKPVGVCGESAADPLMALVLVGLGVTSLSMSAGAVPSVRYAVGRHTRARCAELAQLALASRTAHEARAAVRAAVDDQVGATLGL
;
A
#
# COMPACT_ATOMS: atom_id res chain seq x y z
N MET A 1 -11.07 -8.93 35.20
CA MET A 1 -11.21 -9.31 33.78
C MET A 1 -11.92 -10.65 33.70
N SER A 2 -13.08 -10.72 33.06
CA SER A 2 -13.80 -11.98 32.87
C SER A 2 -13.03 -12.88 31.87
N VAL A 3 -13.27 -14.19 31.91
CA VAL A 3 -12.63 -15.16 30.99
C VAL A 3 -12.87 -14.79 29.53
N ALA A 4 -13.99 -14.15 29.23
CA ALA A 4 -14.34 -13.65 27.88
C ALA A 4 -13.47 -12.45 27.42
N GLU A 5 -12.93 -11.64 28.34
CA GLU A 5 -12.00 -10.53 27.99
C GLU A 5 -10.57 -11.02 27.73
N ALA A 6 -10.19 -12.18 28.27
CA ALA A 6 -8.86 -12.78 28.04
C ALA A 6 -8.75 -13.45 26.65
N THR A 7 -9.88 -13.69 25.96
CA THR A 7 -9.91 -14.34 24.65
C THR A 7 -9.98 -13.36 23.46
N ARG A 8 -10.34 -12.09 23.68
CA ARG A 8 -10.49 -11.08 22.63
C ARG A 8 -9.47 -9.96 22.79
N LEU A 9 -8.61 -9.81 21.78
CA LEU A 9 -7.64 -8.75 21.68
C LEU A 9 -8.21 -7.64 20.78
N VAL A 10 -7.89 -6.39 21.10
CA VAL A 10 -8.41 -5.22 20.38
C VAL A 10 -7.24 -4.41 19.84
N GLY A 11 -7.36 -3.97 18.61
CA GLY A 11 -6.45 -3.09 17.90
C GLY A 11 -7.19 -2.16 16.96
N VAL A 12 -6.49 -1.66 15.96
CA VAL A 12 -7.07 -0.82 14.90
C VAL A 12 -7.13 -1.63 13.62
N GLY A 13 -8.33 -1.82 13.09
CA GLY A 13 -8.54 -2.57 11.86
C GLY A 13 -8.18 -1.77 10.61
N VAL A 14 -7.60 -2.43 9.63
CA VAL A 14 -7.26 -1.90 8.31
C VAL A 14 -7.78 -2.86 7.25
N GLY A 15 -8.53 -2.32 6.32
CA GLY A 15 -9.26 -3.14 5.34
C GLY A 15 -10.48 -3.83 5.96
N ARG A 16 -10.87 -4.93 5.36
CA ARG A 16 -12.08 -5.68 5.73
C ARG A 16 -11.82 -7.18 5.65
N GLY A 17 -12.61 -7.94 6.33
CA GLY A 17 -12.61 -9.39 6.29
C GLY A 17 -12.61 -9.98 7.68
N LEU A 18 -13.26 -11.14 7.78
CA LEU A 18 -13.18 -12.05 8.91
C LEU A 18 -12.51 -13.33 8.40
N VAL A 19 -11.39 -13.66 8.97
CA VAL A 19 -10.67 -14.90 8.64
C VAL A 19 -10.37 -15.68 9.91
N VAL A 20 -10.31 -16.99 9.79
CA VAL A 20 -9.88 -17.88 10.86
C VAL A 20 -8.72 -18.72 10.35
N GLY A 21 -7.66 -18.81 11.11
CA GLY A 21 -6.50 -19.61 10.76
C GLY A 21 -5.40 -19.63 11.80
N PRO A 22 -4.38 -20.47 11.58
CA PRO A 22 -3.26 -20.61 12.49
C PRO A 22 -2.34 -19.39 12.46
N VAL A 23 -1.83 -19.01 13.58
CA VAL A 23 -0.80 -17.98 13.74
C VAL A 23 0.54 -18.49 13.21
N VAL A 24 1.26 -17.62 12.51
CA VAL A 24 2.68 -17.75 12.23
C VAL A 24 3.35 -16.44 12.63
N ARG A 25 4.33 -16.54 13.53
CA ARG A 25 5.00 -15.36 14.08
C ARG A 25 6.21 -14.96 13.25
N VAL A 26 6.33 -13.64 13.06
CA VAL A 26 7.56 -13.00 12.60
C VAL A 26 8.39 -12.68 13.84
N HIS A 27 9.55 -13.30 13.94
CA HIS A 27 10.43 -13.10 15.07
C HIS A 27 11.30 -11.84 14.86
N PRO A 28 11.45 -10.97 15.88
CA PRO A 28 12.33 -9.82 15.80
C PRO A 28 13.80 -10.25 15.71
N ALA A 29 14.67 -9.32 15.29
CA ALA A 29 16.11 -9.53 15.39
C ALA A 29 16.51 -9.83 16.84
N PRO A 30 17.40 -10.81 17.09
CA PRO A 30 17.83 -11.18 18.42
C PRO A 30 18.64 -10.03 19.06
N VAL A 31 18.52 -9.91 20.37
CA VAL A 31 19.36 -8.98 21.14
C VAL A 31 20.54 -9.76 21.71
N VAL A 32 21.76 -9.40 21.34
CA VAL A 32 22.95 -10.02 21.91
C VAL A 32 23.03 -9.71 23.40
N PRO A 33 22.99 -10.72 24.28
CA PRO A 33 23.05 -10.50 25.71
C PRO A 33 24.38 -9.85 26.16
N ALA A 34 24.36 -9.11 27.26
CA ALA A 34 25.55 -8.45 27.77
C ALA A 34 26.68 -9.44 28.12
N ASP A 35 26.33 -10.66 28.56
CA ASP A 35 27.26 -11.75 28.83
C ASP A 35 27.69 -12.53 27.59
N GLY A 36 27.11 -12.21 26.42
CA GLY A 36 27.45 -12.79 25.12
C GLY A 36 26.86 -14.17 24.84
N GLY A 37 25.96 -14.67 25.71
CA GLY A 37 25.27 -15.95 25.54
C GLY A 37 26.16 -17.20 25.75
N PRO A 38 25.77 -18.37 25.21
CA PRO A 38 26.46 -19.64 25.41
C PRO A 38 27.93 -19.57 24.94
N PRO A 39 28.89 -19.99 25.82
CA PRO A 39 30.31 -19.91 25.45
C PRO A 39 30.77 -20.93 24.43
N ASP A 40 30.09 -22.07 24.35
CA ASP A 40 30.49 -23.23 23.55
C ASP A 40 29.60 -23.38 22.30
N ALA A 41 28.88 -22.30 21.90
CA ALA A 41 28.04 -22.35 20.71
C ALA A 41 28.90 -22.45 19.43
N ASP A 42 28.55 -23.38 18.55
CA ASP A 42 29.28 -23.66 17.32
C ASP A 42 28.94 -22.62 16.25
N VAL A 43 29.86 -21.68 16.04
CA VAL A 43 29.71 -20.58 15.07
C VAL A 43 29.69 -21.10 13.64
N ASP A 44 30.54 -22.07 13.30
CA ASP A 44 30.62 -22.59 11.94
C ASP A 44 29.36 -23.35 11.56
N ALA A 45 28.87 -24.20 12.45
CA ALA A 45 27.59 -24.89 12.26
C ALA A 45 26.41 -23.91 12.14
N ALA A 46 26.40 -22.78 12.88
CA ALA A 46 25.37 -21.78 12.79
C ALA A 46 25.38 -21.07 11.43
N PHE A 47 26.54 -20.65 10.92
CA PHE A 47 26.69 -20.04 9.59
C PHE A 47 26.29 -21.01 8.47
N GLU A 48 26.73 -22.27 8.53
CA GLU A 48 26.36 -23.29 7.54
C GLU A 48 24.87 -23.51 7.49
N ALA A 49 24.23 -23.68 8.63
CA ALA A 49 22.80 -23.90 8.71
C ALA A 49 21.97 -22.69 8.18
N VAL A 50 22.43 -21.44 8.44
CA VAL A 50 21.79 -20.25 7.87
C VAL A 50 21.97 -20.22 6.36
N GLY A 51 23.16 -20.52 5.86
CA GLY A 51 23.43 -20.61 4.42
C GLY A 51 22.56 -21.67 3.71
N ASP A 52 22.38 -22.83 4.35
CA ASP A 52 21.55 -23.93 3.82
C ASP A 52 20.07 -23.53 3.75
N VAL A 53 19.54 -22.92 4.80
CA VAL A 53 18.15 -22.45 4.82
C VAL A 53 17.91 -21.40 3.72
N LEU A 54 18.82 -20.43 3.58
CA LEU A 54 18.69 -19.39 2.55
C LEU A 54 18.79 -19.97 1.13
N ARG A 55 19.66 -20.95 0.90
CA ARG A 55 19.75 -21.67 -0.39
C ARG A 55 18.46 -22.45 -0.68
N ALA A 56 17.94 -23.19 0.29
CA ALA A 56 16.69 -23.91 0.13
C ALA A 56 15.50 -22.98 -0.16
N GLN A 57 15.45 -21.80 0.48
CA GLN A 57 14.45 -20.77 0.19
C GLN A 57 14.62 -20.21 -1.23
N ALA A 58 15.86 -19.98 -1.67
CA ALA A 58 16.17 -19.48 -3.02
C ALA A 58 15.77 -20.47 -4.13
N ASP A 59 15.85 -21.76 -3.87
CA ASP A 59 15.52 -22.81 -4.85
C ASP A 59 14.01 -22.91 -5.12
N VAL A 60 13.17 -22.51 -4.17
CA VAL A 60 11.70 -22.48 -4.33
C VAL A 60 11.17 -21.08 -4.73
N ALA A 61 11.97 -20.04 -4.53
CA ALA A 61 11.63 -18.67 -4.92
C ALA A 61 11.86 -18.45 -6.43
N THR A 62 11.23 -17.42 -6.99
CA THR A 62 11.38 -17.04 -8.40
C THR A 62 11.72 -15.56 -8.55
N GLY A 63 12.40 -15.21 -9.66
CA GLY A 63 12.73 -13.82 -9.99
C GLY A 63 13.70 -13.18 -9.00
N THR A 64 13.55 -11.88 -8.77
CA THR A 64 14.45 -11.07 -7.93
C THR A 64 14.60 -11.59 -6.51
N LEU A 65 13.56 -12.20 -5.93
CA LEU A 65 13.63 -12.78 -4.58
C LEU A 65 14.63 -13.94 -4.53
N ALA A 66 14.63 -14.82 -5.53
CA ALA A 66 15.60 -15.92 -5.61
C ALA A 66 17.04 -15.40 -5.68
N ASP A 67 17.26 -14.32 -6.44
CA ASP A 67 18.60 -13.73 -6.59
C ASP A 67 19.07 -13.07 -5.28
N VAL A 68 18.20 -12.35 -4.57
CA VAL A 68 18.48 -11.78 -3.25
C VAL A 68 18.83 -12.86 -2.24
N LEU A 69 18.03 -13.93 -2.15
CA LEU A 69 18.27 -15.04 -1.22
C LEU A 69 19.60 -15.75 -1.51
N ARG A 70 19.94 -15.99 -2.79
CA ARG A 70 21.25 -16.56 -3.16
C ARG A 70 22.41 -15.66 -2.77
N ALA A 71 22.24 -14.35 -2.98
CA ALA A 71 23.26 -13.37 -2.61
C ALA A 71 23.46 -13.31 -1.09
N THR A 72 22.37 -13.33 -0.30
CA THR A 72 22.41 -13.37 1.16
C THR A 72 23.02 -14.69 1.67
N ALA A 73 22.70 -15.82 1.04
CA ALA A 73 23.35 -17.11 1.33
C ALA A 73 24.87 -17.08 1.07
N GLY A 74 25.29 -16.33 0.03
CA GLY A 74 26.71 -16.10 -0.26
C GLY A 74 27.43 -15.36 0.87
N ILE A 75 26.78 -14.39 1.52
CA ILE A 75 27.34 -13.68 2.69
C ILE A 75 27.54 -14.64 3.88
N ALA A 76 26.58 -15.55 4.14
CA ALA A 76 26.71 -16.52 5.21
C ALA A 76 27.87 -17.51 5.01
N THR A 77 28.32 -17.67 3.78
CA THR A 77 29.46 -18.56 3.43
C THR A 77 30.75 -17.80 3.10
N ASP A 78 30.77 -16.46 3.31
CA ASP A 78 31.93 -15.63 3.01
C ASP A 78 33.13 -15.98 3.91
N PRO A 79 34.28 -16.40 3.34
CA PRO A 79 35.43 -16.81 4.13
C PRO A 79 36.01 -15.69 4.99
N ALA A 80 36.04 -14.44 4.48
CA ALA A 80 36.65 -13.33 5.21
C ALA A 80 35.81 -12.95 6.45
N LEU A 81 34.48 -13.00 6.36
CA LEU A 81 33.61 -12.79 7.51
C LEU A 81 33.81 -13.90 8.55
N ARG A 82 33.83 -15.17 8.12
CA ARG A 82 33.97 -16.32 9.03
C ARG A 82 35.33 -16.35 9.71
N GLU A 83 36.42 -16.04 8.99
CA GLU A 83 37.77 -15.94 9.55
C GLU A 83 37.86 -14.83 10.61
N GLU A 84 37.26 -13.67 10.38
CA GLU A 84 37.23 -12.59 11.36
C GLU A 84 36.47 -12.99 12.63
N VAL A 85 35.31 -13.66 12.47
CA VAL A 85 34.55 -14.16 13.63
C VAL A 85 35.38 -15.21 14.40
N ALA A 86 35.99 -16.17 13.70
CA ALA A 86 36.82 -17.20 14.32
C ALA A 86 38.02 -16.57 15.08
N ARG A 87 38.66 -15.55 14.52
CA ARG A 87 39.74 -14.80 15.16
C ARG A 87 39.31 -14.16 16.46
N ARG A 88 38.11 -13.55 16.51
CA ARG A 88 37.55 -12.93 17.73
C ARG A 88 37.21 -13.96 18.79
N VAL A 89 36.60 -15.08 18.40
CA VAL A 89 36.32 -16.18 19.33
C VAL A 89 37.63 -16.74 19.90
N ALA A 90 38.66 -16.93 19.09
CA ALA A 90 39.98 -17.36 19.54
C ALA A 90 40.65 -16.34 20.49
N ALA A 91 40.32 -15.07 20.36
CA ALA A 91 40.75 -14.01 21.29
C ALA A 91 39.93 -13.94 22.59
N GLY A 92 38.95 -14.84 22.78
CA GLY A 92 38.17 -14.97 24.01
C GLY A 92 36.83 -14.20 23.99
N GLU A 93 36.40 -13.66 22.82
CA GLU A 93 35.05 -13.11 22.71
C GLU A 93 34.01 -14.23 22.66
N ARG A 94 32.84 -13.98 23.23
CA ARG A 94 31.70 -14.91 23.15
C ARG A 94 31.19 -15.03 21.71
N PRO A 95 30.75 -16.21 21.28
CA PRO A 95 30.31 -16.47 19.89
C PRO A 95 29.34 -15.42 19.33
N ALA A 96 28.24 -15.13 20.02
CA ALA A 96 27.24 -14.17 19.54
C ALA A 96 27.79 -12.72 19.48
N GLN A 97 28.65 -12.32 20.42
CA GLN A 97 29.31 -11.01 20.39
C GLN A 97 30.35 -10.92 19.26
N ALA A 98 31.11 -11.99 19.03
CA ALA A 98 32.09 -12.06 17.95
C ALA A 98 31.40 -11.90 16.59
N VAL A 99 30.27 -12.58 16.36
CA VAL A 99 29.46 -12.42 15.15
C VAL A 99 28.93 -10.99 15.00
N ASP A 100 28.31 -10.45 16.04
CA ASP A 100 27.73 -9.10 16.00
C ASP A 100 28.78 -8.03 15.68
N ARG A 101 29.91 -8.05 16.36
CA ARG A 101 30.99 -7.08 16.15
C ARG A 101 31.69 -7.23 14.80
N SER A 102 31.90 -8.46 14.32
CA SER A 102 32.47 -8.69 13.01
C SER A 102 31.56 -8.16 11.91
N VAL A 103 30.27 -8.49 11.96
CA VAL A 103 29.30 -8.01 11.00
C VAL A 103 29.21 -6.49 11.01
N GLU A 104 29.15 -5.84 12.18
CA GLU A 104 29.09 -4.39 12.23
C GLU A 104 30.38 -3.73 11.70
N GLN A 105 31.54 -4.33 11.91
CA GLN A 105 32.80 -3.88 11.29
C GLN A 105 32.73 -3.94 9.75
N PHE A 106 32.26 -5.06 9.17
CA PHE A 106 32.09 -5.17 7.73
C PHE A 106 31.00 -4.21 7.22
N ALA A 107 29.92 -4.01 7.97
CA ALA A 107 28.87 -3.06 7.62
C ALA A 107 29.41 -1.63 7.51
N GLN A 108 30.25 -1.20 8.47
CA GLN A 108 30.90 0.12 8.40
C GLN A 108 31.85 0.23 7.20
N MET A 109 32.59 -0.82 6.88
CA MET A 109 33.45 -0.85 5.68
C MET A 109 32.62 -0.73 4.39
N PHE A 110 31.50 -1.42 4.30
CA PHE A 110 30.62 -1.37 3.14
C PHE A 110 29.95 0.00 2.99
N LEU A 111 29.52 0.62 4.09
CA LEU A 111 28.98 1.98 4.08
C LEU A 111 30.04 3.00 3.63
N ALA A 112 31.29 2.86 4.11
CA ALA A 112 32.39 3.75 3.74
C ALA A 112 32.80 3.58 2.25
N ALA A 113 32.67 2.38 1.69
CA ALA A 113 32.95 2.11 0.28
C ALA A 113 31.86 2.67 -0.67
N GLY A 114 30.62 2.81 -0.16
CA GLY A 114 29.48 3.33 -0.93
C GLY A 114 29.01 2.42 -2.08
N GLY A 115 28.05 2.91 -2.88
CA GLY A 115 27.55 2.20 -4.05
C GLY A 115 26.94 0.84 -3.72
N PRO A 116 27.11 -0.18 -4.60
CA PRO A 116 26.48 -1.50 -4.43
C PRO A 116 26.85 -2.22 -3.13
N LEU A 117 28.00 -1.90 -2.52
CA LEU A 117 28.38 -2.49 -1.23
C LEU A 117 27.57 -1.92 -0.07
N ALA A 118 27.27 -0.64 -0.07
CA ALA A 118 26.42 -0.02 0.95
C ALA A 118 24.99 -0.61 0.95
N GLU A 119 24.46 -0.98 -0.20
CA GLU A 119 23.15 -1.65 -0.34
C GLU A 119 23.14 -3.04 0.31
N ARG A 120 24.29 -3.72 0.38
CA ARG A 120 24.43 -5.05 0.98
C ARG A 120 24.47 -5.07 2.51
N VAL A 121 24.51 -3.92 3.17
CA VAL A 121 24.56 -3.84 4.64
C VAL A 121 23.34 -4.46 5.28
N THR A 122 22.17 -4.29 4.69
CA THR A 122 20.92 -4.91 5.17
C THR A 122 21.00 -6.44 5.10
N ASP A 123 21.50 -7.00 4.01
CA ASP A 123 21.68 -8.44 3.85
C ASP A 123 22.69 -9.00 4.85
N LEU A 124 23.78 -8.28 5.04
CA LEU A 124 24.82 -8.63 6.02
C LEU A 124 24.27 -8.69 7.45
N ARG A 125 23.47 -7.69 7.84
CA ARG A 125 22.80 -7.67 9.15
C ARG A 125 21.74 -8.76 9.27
N SER A 126 21.03 -9.09 8.20
CA SER A 126 20.08 -10.21 8.18
C SER A 126 20.77 -11.57 8.44
N VAL A 127 21.96 -11.78 7.88
CA VAL A 127 22.77 -12.97 8.18
C VAL A 127 23.20 -12.97 9.65
N ARG A 128 23.70 -11.83 10.17
CA ARG A 128 24.04 -11.69 11.61
C ARG A 128 22.88 -12.12 12.50
N ASP A 129 21.70 -11.57 12.24
CA ASP A 129 20.53 -11.80 13.10
C ASP A 129 20.13 -13.28 13.14
N ARG A 130 20.18 -13.96 11.98
CA ARG A 130 19.89 -15.40 11.89
C ARG A 130 20.96 -16.25 12.59
N VAL A 131 22.23 -15.92 12.39
CA VAL A 131 23.34 -16.64 13.04
C VAL A 131 23.31 -16.44 14.56
N VAL A 132 23.12 -15.19 15.02
CA VAL A 132 23.01 -14.88 16.45
C VAL A 132 21.80 -15.59 17.08
N ALA A 133 20.63 -15.59 16.44
CA ALA A 133 19.47 -16.31 16.95
C ALA A 133 19.77 -17.81 17.16
N ARG A 134 20.44 -18.46 16.21
CA ARG A 134 20.84 -19.87 16.36
C ARG A 134 21.83 -20.09 17.50
N LEU A 135 22.82 -19.21 17.65
CA LEU A 135 23.79 -19.29 18.74
C LEU A 135 23.15 -19.10 20.10
N LEU A 136 22.07 -18.33 20.18
CA LEU A 136 21.30 -18.12 21.41
C LEU A 136 20.19 -19.17 21.64
N GLY A 137 19.93 -20.05 20.66
CA GLY A 137 18.83 -21.00 20.71
C GLY A 137 17.45 -20.35 20.55
N GLU A 138 17.40 -19.16 19.95
CA GLU A 138 16.18 -18.41 19.66
C GLU A 138 15.64 -18.78 18.26
N ALA A 139 14.38 -18.42 18.00
CA ALA A 139 13.80 -18.58 16.69
C ALA A 139 14.45 -17.62 15.68
N GLU A 140 14.64 -18.07 14.43
CA GLU A 140 15.22 -17.23 13.38
C GLU A 140 14.34 -16.01 13.11
N PRO A 141 14.95 -14.81 13.00
CA PRO A 141 14.21 -13.58 12.71
C PRO A 141 13.68 -13.54 11.28
N GLY A 142 12.66 -12.72 11.07
CA GLY A 142 12.03 -12.49 9.79
C GLY A 142 10.80 -13.36 9.55
N VAL A 143 10.30 -13.30 8.31
CA VAL A 143 9.08 -14.00 7.90
C VAL A 143 9.41 -15.47 7.61
N PRO A 144 8.81 -16.42 8.34
CA PRO A 144 8.99 -17.83 8.03
C PRO A 144 8.25 -18.21 6.74
N VAL A 145 8.71 -19.28 6.07
CA VAL A 145 7.99 -19.86 4.93
C VAL A 145 6.65 -20.41 5.40
N LEU A 146 5.56 -19.93 4.80
CA LEU A 146 4.21 -20.34 5.16
C LEU A 146 3.88 -21.71 4.53
N ALA A 147 3.80 -22.76 5.37
CA ALA A 147 3.44 -24.12 4.91
C ALA A 147 1.96 -24.21 4.47
N ARG A 148 1.09 -23.37 5.03
CA ARG A 148 -0.37 -23.31 4.75
C ARG A 148 -0.88 -21.87 4.93
N PRO A 149 -2.08 -21.56 4.45
CA PRO A 149 -2.70 -20.26 4.73
C PRO A 149 -2.74 -19.95 6.23
N SER A 150 -2.16 -18.80 6.63
CA SER A 150 -1.90 -18.48 8.03
C SER A 150 -2.11 -16.99 8.34
N VAL A 151 -2.38 -16.69 9.61
CA VAL A 151 -2.39 -15.34 10.15
C VAL A 151 -0.97 -14.97 10.56
N VAL A 152 -0.40 -13.97 9.91
CA VAL A 152 0.96 -13.47 10.19
C VAL A 152 0.90 -12.51 11.37
N VAL A 153 1.65 -12.83 12.43
CA VAL A 153 1.74 -12.00 13.65
C VAL A 153 3.16 -11.47 13.80
N ALA A 154 3.30 -10.14 13.90
CA ALA A 154 4.58 -9.47 14.03
C ALA A 154 4.57 -8.40 15.13
N HIS A 155 5.74 -8.00 15.63
CA HIS A 155 5.85 -6.77 16.41
C HIS A 155 5.57 -5.55 15.56
N ASP A 156 6.22 -5.47 14.41
CA ASP A 156 5.96 -4.61 13.26
C ASP A 156 6.60 -5.32 12.04
N LEU A 157 6.19 -4.97 10.82
CA LEU A 157 6.78 -5.53 9.61
C LEU A 157 7.60 -4.46 8.89
N ALA A 158 8.87 -4.76 8.68
CA ALA A 158 9.68 -3.92 7.80
C ALA A 158 9.25 -4.09 6.32
N PRO A 159 9.54 -3.11 5.45
CA PRO A 159 9.25 -3.22 4.03
C PRO A 159 9.80 -4.50 3.38
N ALA A 160 11.01 -4.91 3.76
CA ALA A 160 11.65 -6.14 3.26
C ALA A 160 10.90 -7.40 3.72
N ASP A 161 10.42 -7.44 4.97
CA ASP A 161 9.64 -8.57 5.48
C ASP A 161 8.31 -8.70 4.74
N THR A 162 7.66 -7.57 4.47
CA THR A 162 6.39 -7.56 3.74
C THR A 162 6.56 -8.03 2.29
N ALA A 163 7.69 -7.68 1.66
CA ALA A 163 8.02 -8.15 0.30
C ALA A 163 8.35 -9.65 0.25
N ALA A 164 8.80 -10.24 1.36
CA ALA A 164 9.10 -11.66 1.48
C ALA A 164 7.85 -12.53 1.78
N LEU A 165 6.68 -11.92 2.05
CA LEU A 165 5.45 -12.66 2.31
C LEU A 165 4.94 -13.36 1.05
N GLU A 166 4.64 -14.65 1.15
CA GLU A 166 3.86 -15.39 0.15
C GLU A 166 2.37 -14.99 0.29
N ILE A 167 1.99 -13.89 -0.38
CA ILE A 167 0.70 -13.21 -0.21
C ILE A 167 -0.49 -14.16 -0.34
N GLU A 168 -0.40 -15.14 -1.21
CA GLU A 168 -1.46 -16.15 -1.45
C GLU A 168 -1.73 -17.05 -0.23
N LYS A 169 -0.75 -17.11 0.69
CA LYS A 169 -0.85 -17.87 1.94
C LYS A 169 -1.09 -16.99 3.16
N VAL A 170 -1.17 -15.66 3.02
CA VAL A 170 -1.47 -14.74 4.11
C VAL A 170 -2.97 -14.55 4.24
N LEU A 171 -3.57 -15.06 5.31
CA LEU A 171 -4.98 -14.85 5.63
C LEU A 171 -5.25 -13.47 6.22
N ALA A 172 -4.40 -13.03 7.12
CA ALA A 172 -4.45 -11.72 7.74
C ALA A 172 -3.07 -11.34 8.30
N ILE A 173 -2.87 -10.05 8.56
CA ILE A 173 -1.71 -9.53 9.26
C ILE A 173 -2.16 -8.91 10.58
N VAL A 174 -1.46 -9.25 11.67
CA VAL A 174 -1.67 -8.68 13.00
C VAL A 174 -0.36 -8.13 13.54
N THR A 175 -0.33 -6.85 13.95
CA THR A 175 0.89 -6.28 14.53
C THR A 175 0.67 -5.74 15.94
N VAL A 176 1.71 -5.89 16.78
CA VAL A 176 1.73 -5.36 18.15
C VAL A 176 1.85 -3.84 18.14
N HIS A 177 2.67 -3.32 17.24
CA HIS A 177 2.94 -1.90 17.04
C HIS A 177 2.48 -1.43 15.64
N GLY A 178 2.90 -0.25 15.25
CA GLY A 178 2.52 0.35 13.98
C GLY A 178 1.22 1.16 14.07
N GLY A 179 0.80 1.69 12.95
CA GLY A 179 -0.43 2.48 12.83
C GLY A 179 -1.21 2.12 11.56
N PRO A 180 -2.48 2.49 11.46
CA PRO A 180 -3.31 2.19 10.29
C PRO A 180 -2.85 2.91 9.01
N THR A 181 -1.93 3.86 9.12
CA THR A 181 -1.21 4.49 8.00
C THR A 181 0.25 4.06 7.94
N GLY A 182 0.67 3.14 8.78
CA GLY A 182 2.02 2.55 8.74
C GLY A 182 2.24 1.72 7.48
N HIS A 183 3.49 1.42 7.19
CA HIS A 183 3.89 0.70 5.98
C HIS A 183 3.15 -0.63 5.82
N THR A 184 3.09 -1.42 6.90
CA THR A 184 2.37 -2.71 6.94
C THR A 184 0.89 -2.56 6.59
N ALA A 185 0.22 -1.56 7.17
CA ALA A 185 -1.19 -1.30 6.95
C ALA A 185 -1.48 -0.85 5.50
N ILE A 186 -0.63 0.02 4.96
CA ILE A 186 -0.74 0.48 3.57
C ILE A 186 -0.60 -0.69 2.60
N ILE A 187 0.42 -1.53 2.78
CA ILE A 187 0.65 -2.69 1.91
C ILE A 187 -0.50 -3.70 2.05
N ALA A 188 -0.91 -4.02 3.28
CA ALA A 188 -2.06 -4.92 3.50
C ALA A 188 -3.32 -4.41 2.80
N GLY A 189 -3.61 -3.11 2.90
CA GLY A 189 -4.72 -2.47 2.19
C GLY A 189 -4.62 -2.54 0.67
N GLN A 190 -3.41 -2.32 0.12
CA GLN A 190 -3.16 -2.43 -1.32
C GLN A 190 -3.33 -3.86 -1.85
N LEU A 191 -2.95 -4.85 -1.05
CA LEU A 191 -3.06 -6.27 -1.38
C LEU A 191 -4.44 -6.86 -1.05
N GLY A 192 -5.31 -6.09 -0.38
CA GLY A 192 -6.63 -6.56 0.07
C GLY A 192 -6.56 -7.56 1.22
N ILE A 193 -5.45 -7.60 1.97
CA ILE A 193 -5.25 -8.50 3.11
C ILE A 193 -5.87 -7.87 4.36
N PRO A 194 -6.77 -8.57 5.09
CA PRO A 194 -7.27 -8.13 6.39
C PRO A 194 -6.11 -7.84 7.36
N CYS A 195 -6.09 -6.67 7.98
CA CYS A 195 -5.02 -6.31 8.88
C CYS A 195 -5.55 -5.68 10.17
N VAL A 196 -4.96 -6.02 11.31
CA VAL A 196 -5.25 -5.38 12.60
C VAL A 196 -3.91 -4.97 13.22
N VAL A 197 -3.73 -3.66 13.40
CA VAL A 197 -2.52 -3.09 13.99
C VAL A 197 -2.76 -2.60 15.42
N ARG A 198 -1.68 -2.35 16.18
CA ARG A 198 -1.76 -1.95 17.59
C ARG A 198 -2.52 -2.95 18.47
N VAL A 199 -2.16 -4.21 18.38
CA VAL A 199 -2.70 -5.29 19.20
C VAL A 199 -1.66 -5.72 20.24
N PRO A 200 -1.54 -5.05 21.40
CA PRO A 200 -0.47 -5.36 22.36
C PRO A 200 -0.48 -6.82 22.82
N GLY A 201 -1.67 -7.41 22.98
CA GLY A 201 -1.84 -8.81 23.37
C GLY A 201 -1.40 -9.82 22.31
N ALA A 202 -1.17 -9.42 21.06
CA ALA A 202 -0.72 -10.32 19.99
C ALA A 202 0.69 -10.86 20.22
N ALA A 203 1.51 -10.20 21.03
CA ALA A 203 2.82 -10.70 21.41
C ALA A 203 2.77 -12.05 22.14
N ALA A 204 1.65 -12.38 22.78
CA ALA A 204 1.42 -13.62 23.52
C ALA A 204 0.76 -14.75 22.70
N LEU A 205 0.46 -14.51 21.42
CA LEU A 205 -0.06 -15.54 20.52
C LEU A 205 1.05 -16.52 20.16
N ALA A 206 0.77 -17.81 20.23
CA ALA A 206 1.75 -18.86 19.93
C ALA A 206 1.68 -19.28 18.44
N ASP A 207 2.81 -19.77 17.90
CA ASP A 207 2.81 -20.39 16.59
C ASP A 207 1.85 -21.60 16.54
N GLY A 208 1.05 -21.67 15.49
CA GLY A 208 0.02 -22.69 15.30
C GLY A 208 -1.26 -22.48 16.09
N GLU A 209 -1.32 -21.47 16.98
CA GLU A 209 -2.55 -21.11 17.69
C GLU A 209 -3.61 -20.63 16.70
N GLU A 210 -4.84 -21.14 16.81
CA GLU A 210 -5.91 -20.73 15.92
C GLU A 210 -6.57 -19.45 16.41
N VAL A 211 -6.67 -18.45 15.53
CA VAL A 211 -7.28 -17.15 15.84
C VAL A 211 -8.29 -16.73 14.76
N ALA A 212 -9.32 -15.99 15.18
CA ALA A 212 -10.19 -15.26 14.27
C ALA A 212 -9.76 -13.79 14.22
N VAL A 213 -9.51 -13.27 13.02
CA VAL A 213 -9.16 -11.87 12.78
C VAL A 213 -10.30 -11.17 12.06
N ASP A 214 -10.91 -10.19 12.70
CA ASP A 214 -11.95 -9.34 12.11
C ASP A 214 -11.38 -7.93 11.91
N ALA A 215 -10.92 -7.65 10.68
CA ALA A 215 -10.31 -6.37 10.35
C ALA A 215 -11.32 -5.22 10.40
N ALA A 216 -12.60 -5.45 10.10
CA ALA A 216 -13.63 -4.41 10.17
C ALA A 216 -13.91 -4.01 11.63
N ALA A 217 -13.86 -4.96 12.55
CA ALA A 217 -14.07 -4.73 13.97
C ALA A 217 -12.76 -4.36 14.71
N GLY A 218 -11.60 -4.53 14.08
CA GLY A 218 -10.30 -4.31 14.71
C GLY A 218 -10.01 -5.30 15.84
N THR A 219 -10.43 -6.57 15.71
CA THR A 219 -10.34 -7.56 16.78
C THR A 219 -9.65 -8.85 16.37
N VAL A 220 -8.94 -9.45 17.30
CA VAL A 220 -8.34 -10.79 17.20
C VAL A 220 -8.87 -11.63 18.34
N GLU A 221 -9.54 -12.75 18.03
CA GLU A 221 -10.13 -13.65 19.01
C GLU A 221 -9.32 -14.95 19.05
N ARG A 222 -8.90 -15.36 20.25
CA ARG A 222 -8.16 -16.60 20.50
C ARG A 222 -9.11 -17.78 20.62
N ALA A 223 -8.71 -18.93 20.09
CA ALA A 223 -9.49 -20.16 20.14
C ALA A 223 -10.95 -19.94 19.70
N PRO A 224 -11.20 -19.47 18.46
CA PRO A 224 -12.52 -19.13 17.98
C PRO A 224 -13.45 -20.36 17.99
N GLY A 225 -14.69 -20.15 18.40
CA GLY A 225 -15.73 -21.18 18.36
C GLY A 225 -16.16 -21.51 16.93
N GLU A 226 -16.94 -22.60 16.78
CA GLU A 226 -17.43 -23.02 15.47
C GLU A 226 -18.29 -21.94 14.77
N ASP A 227 -19.01 -21.15 15.52
CA ASP A 227 -19.78 -20.01 15.00
C ASP A 227 -18.92 -18.99 14.25
N ARG A 228 -17.69 -18.74 14.73
CA ARG A 228 -16.73 -17.84 14.04
C ARG A 228 -16.19 -18.46 12.77
N HIS A 229 -15.95 -19.77 12.76
CA HIS A 229 -15.58 -20.50 11.55
C HIS A 229 -16.69 -20.45 10.49
N GLU A 230 -17.94 -20.65 10.92
CA GLU A 230 -19.09 -20.57 10.02
C GLU A 230 -19.24 -19.15 9.44
N GLN A 231 -19.12 -18.11 10.27
CA GLN A 231 -19.16 -16.72 9.82
C GLN A 231 -18.04 -16.41 8.82
N ALA A 232 -16.80 -16.85 9.09
CA ALA A 232 -15.67 -16.64 8.20
C ALA A 232 -15.88 -17.37 6.86
N ARG A 233 -16.37 -18.62 6.89
CA ARG A 233 -16.71 -19.39 5.69
C ARG A 233 -17.83 -18.71 4.89
N ALA A 234 -18.89 -18.24 5.55
CA ALA A 234 -20.01 -17.55 4.91
C ALA A 234 -19.55 -16.24 4.25
N ARG A 235 -18.75 -15.42 4.94
CA ARG A 235 -18.19 -14.18 4.37
C ARG A 235 -17.27 -14.45 3.18
N ARG A 236 -16.42 -15.49 3.24
CA ARG A 236 -15.56 -15.91 2.12
C ARG A 236 -16.40 -16.38 0.93
N SER A 237 -17.42 -17.17 1.16
CA SER A 237 -18.32 -17.63 0.11
C SER A 237 -19.08 -16.47 -0.54
N ALA A 238 -19.57 -15.53 0.27
CA ALA A 238 -20.22 -14.33 -0.24
C ALA A 238 -19.27 -13.48 -1.08
N ALA A 239 -18.03 -13.26 -0.62
CA ALA A 239 -17.02 -12.53 -1.39
C ALA A 239 -16.72 -13.21 -2.74
N ALA A 240 -16.52 -14.53 -2.75
CA ALA A 240 -16.28 -15.30 -3.98
C ALA A 240 -17.47 -15.24 -4.95
N GLU A 241 -18.71 -15.16 -4.43
CA GLU A 241 -19.89 -14.97 -5.28
C GLU A 241 -19.94 -13.56 -5.90
N LEU A 242 -19.57 -12.53 -5.13
CA LEU A 242 -19.48 -11.17 -5.64
C LEU A 242 -18.41 -10.99 -6.73
N GLU A 243 -17.31 -11.74 -6.67
CA GLU A 243 -16.24 -11.72 -7.67
C GLU A 243 -16.68 -12.20 -9.05
N LYS A 244 -17.73 -13.02 -9.12
CA LYS A 244 -18.29 -13.52 -10.39
C LYS A 244 -18.99 -12.43 -11.19
N ASP A 245 -19.48 -11.38 -10.52
CA ASP A 245 -20.08 -10.24 -11.19
C ASP A 245 -19.01 -9.31 -11.74
N THR A 246 -18.85 -9.33 -13.07
CA THR A 246 -17.94 -8.47 -13.83
C THR A 246 -18.68 -7.41 -14.63
N SER A 247 -19.96 -7.19 -14.37
CA SER A 247 -20.78 -6.20 -15.07
C SER A 247 -20.25 -4.77 -14.86
N PRO A 248 -20.49 -3.85 -15.79
CA PRO A 248 -20.16 -2.44 -15.59
C PRO A 248 -20.84 -1.86 -14.34
N GLY A 249 -20.12 -0.98 -13.65
CA GLY A 249 -20.62 -0.33 -12.44
C GLY A 249 -21.83 0.58 -12.73
N ARG A 250 -22.91 0.38 -11.99
CA ARG A 250 -24.13 1.18 -12.12
C ARG A 250 -24.95 1.16 -10.83
N THR A 251 -25.72 2.22 -10.61
CA THR A 251 -26.72 2.24 -9.54
C THR A 251 -27.92 1.33 -9.85
N ALA A 252 -28.79 1.12 -8.88
CA ALA A 252 -29.96 0.23 -9.01
C ALA A 252 -30.88 0.61 -10.19
N GLU A 253 -30.98 1.89 -10.53
CA GLU A 253 -31.75 2.38 -11.68
C GLU A 253 -30.94 2.44 -12.99
N GLY A 254 -29.69 1.93 -12.98
CA GLY A 254 -28.86 1.83 -14.18
C GLY A 254 -27.99 3.04 -14.49
N HIS A 255 -27.91 4.05 -13.61
CA HIS A 255 -26.99 5.17 -13.81
C HIS A 255 -25.53 4.70 -13.74
N PRO A 256 -24.69 5.00 -14.76
CA PRO A 256 -23.32 4.51 -14.82
C PRO A 256 -22.43 5.15 -13.75
N VAL A 257 -21.63 4.32 -13.08
CA VAL A 257 -20.56 4.71 -12.16
C VAL A 257 -19.37 3.82 -12.49
N ALA A 258 -18.36 4.35 -13.18
CA ALA A 258 -17.25 3.53 -13.65
C ALA A 258 -16.42 3.00 -12.46
N LEU A 259 -16.22 1.68 -12.40
CA LEU A 259 -15.42 1.00 -11.39
C LEU A 259 -14.07 0.63 -11.99
N LEU A 260 -13.03 1.28 -11.47
CA LEU A 260 -11.69 1.29 -12.04
C LEU A 260 -10.67 0.71 -11.04
N ALA A 261 -9.56 0.22 -11.57
CA ALA A 261 -8.44 -0.28 -10.74
C ALA A 261 -7.34 0.77 -10.57
N ASN A 262 -6.73 0.79 -9.39
CA ASN A 262 -5.43 1.39 -9.15
C ASN A 262 -4.34 0.37 -9.50
N VAL A 263 -3.38 0.73 -10.34
CA VAL A 263 -2.28 -0.14 -10.77
C VAL A 263 -0.95 0.58 -10.67
N GLY A 264 0.13 -0.18 -10.40
CA GLY A 264 1.51 0.31 -10.36
C GLY A 264 2.39 -0.35 -11.42
N SER A 265 1.93 -1.46 -12.03
CA SER A 265 2.74 -2.24 -12.95
C SER A 265 1.90 -2.91 -14.05
N PRO A 266 2.54 -3.38 -15.15
CA PRO A 266 1.86 -4.21 -16.14
C PRO A 266 1.29 -5.52 -15.57
N ALA A 267 1.91 -6.07 -14.52
CA ALA A 267 1.42 -7.25 -13.83
C ALA A 267 0.09 -6.96 -13.10
N ASP A 268 -0.01 -5.82 -12.41
CA ASP A 268 -1.25 -5.40 -11.75
C ASP A 268 -2.36 -5.17 -12.78
N ALA A 269 -2.03 -4.54 -13.92
CA ALA A 269 -2.97 -4.31 -14.99
C ALA A 269 -3.57 -5.63 -15.55
N ARG A 270 -2.76 -6.67 -15.69
CA ARG A 270 -3.22 -8.00 -16.11
C ARG A 270 -4.10 -8.70 -15.06
N ARG A 271 -3.81 -8.48 -13.76
CA ARG A 271 -4.63 -9.03 -12.66
C ARG A 271 -5.94 -8.28 -12.43
N ALA A 272 -6.07 -7.06 -12.93
CA ALA A 272 -7.26 -6.23 -12.77
C ALA A 272 -8.41 -6.71 -13.68
N VAL A 273 -8.98 -7.87 -13.33
CA VAL A 273 -10.13 -8.47 -14.05
C VAL A 273 -11.44 -7.88 -13.54
N GLY A 274 -12.45 -7.80 -14.40
CA GLY A 274 -13.80 -7.32 -14.01
C GLY A 274 -13.89 -5.81 -13.72
N VAL A 275 -12.92 -5.02 -14.18
CA VAL A 275 -12.90 -3.55 -14.06
C VAL A 275 -13.06 -2.87 -15.41
N GLU A 276 -13.55 -1.63 -15.41
CA GLU A 276 -13.81 -0.86 -16.64
C GLU A 276 -12.57 -0.09 -17.14
N GLY A 277 -11.43 -0.26 -16.45
CA GLY A 277 -10.16 0.36 -16.78
C GLY A 277 -9.32 0.66 -15.55
N SER A 278 -8.37 1.59 -15.68
CA SER A 278 -7.60 2.13 -14.58
C SER A 278 -7.93 3.60 -14.36
N GLY A 279 -8.27 3.98 -13.11
CA GLY A 279 -8.45 5.38 -12.72
C GLY A 279 -7.21 5.99 -12.08
N LEU A 280 -6.21 5.16 -11.81
CA LEU A 280 -4.89 5.59 -11.34
C LEU A 280 -3.83 4.57 -11.76
N PHE A 281 -3.01 4.92 -12.71
CA PHE A 281 -1.73 4.28 -12.91
C PHE A 281 -0.65 5.09 -12.20
N ARG A 282 -0.07 4.50 -11.15
CA ARG A 282 1.00 5.09 -10.33
C ARG A 282 2.32 4.89 -11.02
N THR A 283 2.85 5.92 -11.66
CA THR A 283 4.08 5.82 -12.45
C THR A 283 5.34 5.82 -11.61
N GLU A 284 5.30 6.27 -10.36
CA GLU A 284 6.45 6.27 -9.45
C GLU A 284 7.05 4.88 -9.25
N VAL A 285 6.25 3.82 -9.33
CA VAL A 285 6.72 2.42 -9.22
C VAL A 285 7.76 2.08 -10.29
N LEU A 286 7.64 2.68 -11.49
CA LEU A 286 8.61 2.49 -12.58
C LEU A 286 9.96 3.18 -12.32
N PHE A 287 10.01 4.10 -11.39
CA PHE A 287 11.20 4.89 -11.04
C PHE A 287 11.90 4.36 -9.78
N LEU A 288 11.18 3.57 -8.96
CA LEU A 288 11.75 3.00 -7.74
C LEU A 288 12.88 2.01 -8.06
N GLY A 289 13.95 2.05 -7.26
CA GLY A 289 15.11 1.17 -7.43
C GLY A 289 16.10 1.60 -8.52
N HIS A 290 15.84 2.69 -9.25
CA HIS A 290 16.76 3.24 -10.24
C HIS A 290 17.63 4.34 -9.63
N ALA A 291 18.94 4.28 -9.88
CA ALA A 291 19.90 5.34 -9.48
C ALA A 291 19.76 6.61 -10.37
N SER A 292 19.24 6.46 -11.58
CA SER A 292 18.96 7.53 -12.54
C SER A 292 17.54 7.40 -13.10
N ALA A 293 16.99 8.50 -13.60
CA ALA A 293 15.67 8.49 -14.23
C ALA A 293 15.63 7.52 -15.42
N PRO A 294 14.60 6.67 -15.55
CA PRO A 294 14.41 5.80 -16.71
C PRO A 294 14.38 6.60 -18.00
N THR A 295 14.99 6.05 -19.04
CA THR A 295 15.05 6.66 -20.37
C THR A 295 13.67 6.77 -21.02
N LEU A 296 13.53 7.60 -22.05
CA LEU A 296 12.31 7.71 -22.85
C LEU A 296 11.87 6.34 -23.39
N ALA A 297 12.80 5.51 -23.86
CA ALA A 297 12.49 4.18 -24.41
C ALA A 297 11.96 3.21 -23.34
N GLU A 298 12.57 3.17 -22.16
CA GLU A 298 12.13 2.32 -21.05
C GLU A 298 10.73 2.74 -20.56
N GLN A 299 10.51 4.03 -20.37
CA GLN A 299 9.20 4.55 -19.99
C GLN A 299 8.14 4.24 -21.07
N THR A 300 8.46 4.45 -22.35
CA THR A 300 7.55 4.15 -23.47
C THR A 300 7.13 2.69 -23.47
N ALA A 301 8.07 1.76 -23.28
CA ALA A 301 7.80 0.33 -23.24
C ALA A 301 6.86 -0.02 -22.05
N ALA A 302 7.16 0.48 -20.86
CA ALA A 302 6.37 0.22 -19.66
C ALA A 302 4.93 0.77 -19.77
N TYR A 303 4.76 1.99 -20.31
CA TYR A 303 3.44 2.57 -20.50
C TYR A 303 2.65 1.81 -21.58
N ALA A 304 3.29 1.47 -22.70
CA ALA A 304 2.66 0.68 -23.75
C ALA A 304 2.17 -0.69 -23.24
N ASP A 305 2.93 -1.35 -22.36
CA ASP A 305 2.53 -2.63 -21.77
C ASP A 305 1.29 -2.52 -20.88
N VAL A 306 1.17 -1.44 -20.11
CA VAL A 306 -0.04 -1.17 -19.31
C VAL A 306 -1.23 -0.86 -20.22
N LEU A 307 -1.07 -0.01 -21.24
CA LEU A 307 -2.14 0.32 -22.18
C LEU A 307 -2.65 -0.91 -22.91
N ARG A 308 -1.74 -1.80 -23.37
CA ARG A 308 -2.12 -3.08 -24.01
C ARG A 308 -2.88 -4.01 -23.06
N ALA A 309 -2.46 -4.09 -21.78
CA ALA A 309 -3.12 -4.94 -20.79
C ALA A 309 -4.59 -4.55 -20.56
N PHE A 310 -4.92 -3.27 -20.68
CA PHE A 310 -6.31 -2.80 -20.59
C PHE A 310 -7.09 -2.90 -21.91
N GLY A 311 -6.46 -3.22 -23.05
CA GLY A 311 -7.17 -3.55 -24.31
C GLY A 311 -8.09 -2.43 -24.81
N GLY A 312 -7.66 -1.18 -24.77
CA GLY A 312 -8.45 -0.01 -25.20
C GLY A 312 -9.41 0.55 -24.16
N ARG A 313 -9.53 -0.09 -22.96
CA ARG A 313 -10.29 0.48 -21.83
C ARG A 313 -9.57 1.72 -21.29
N LYS A 314 -10.30 2.57 -20.57
CA LYS A 314 -9.76 3.79 -19.96
C LYS A 314 -8.53 3.50 -19.09
N VAL A 315 -7.45 4.27 -19.27
CA VAL A 315 -6.29 4.28 -18.39
C VAL A 315 -5.94 5.72 -18.05
N VAL A 316 -6.05 6.06 -16.77
CA VAL A 316 -5.64 7.37 -16.24
C VAL A 316 -4.23 7.25 -15.69
N VAL A 317 -3.29 7.90 -16.35
CA VAL A 317 -1.88 7.90 -15.96
C VAL A 317 -1.58 9.15 -15.15
N ARG A 318 -1.16 8.97 -13.90
CA ARG A 318 -0.66 10.07 -13.09
C ARG A 318 0.82 10.30 -13.43
N THR A 319 1.18 11.54 -13.75
CA THR A 319 2.61 11.89 -13.88
C THR A 319 3.31 11.74 -12.54
N LEU A 320 4.63 11.69 -12.58
CA LEU A 320 5.48 11.34 -11.43
C LEU A 320 5.10 12.13 -10.17
N ASP A 321 4.77 11.40 -9.10
CA ASP A 321 4.52 11.93 -7.76
C ASP A 321 5.66 11.47 -6.83
N ALA A 322 6.83 12.06 -6.99
CA ALA A 322 7.99 11.83 -6.16
C ALA A 322 8.19 12.98 -5.16
N GLY A 323 8.93 12.70 -4.10
CA GLY A 323 9.17 13.60 -2.96
C GLY A 323 8.43 13.15 -1.71
N ALA A 324 8.70 13.79 -0.58
CA ALA A 324 8.16 13.45 0.74
C ALA A 324 8.42 11.98 1.14
N ASP A 325 7.38 11.16 1.14
CA ASP A 325 7.43 9.73 1.50
C ASP A 325 7.90 8.80 0.35
N LYS A 326 8.18 9.36 -0.83
CA LYS A 326 8.61 8.63 -2.04
C LYS A 326 9.89 9.23 -2.61
N PRO A 327 11.02 9.18 -1.88
CA PRO A 327 12.27 9.73 -2.35
C PRO A 327 12.78 8.96 -3.57
N LEU A 328 13.28 9.71 -4.58
CA LEU A 328 13.99 9.16 -5.73
C LEU A 328 15.38 9.78 -5.78
N PRO A 329 16.46 8.98 -5.88
CA PRO A 329 17.84 9.49 -5.80
C PRO A 329 18.15 10.63 -6.76
N PHE A 330 17.54 10.62 -7.95
CA PHE A 330 17.72 11.63 -9.01
C PHE A 330 16.73 12.81 -8.93
N ALA A 331 15.79 12.79 -8.00
CA ALA A 331 14.77 13.84 -7.78
C ALA A 331 14.66 14.23 -6.29
N ASP A 332 15.59 13.75 -5.45
CA ASP A 332 15.60 14.03 -4.03
C ASP A 332 15.97 15.50 -3.74
N GLN A 333 15.40 16.04 -2.67
CA GLN A 333 15.61 17.41 -2.22
C GLN A 333 16.24 17.38 -0.82
N PRO A 334 17.57 17.14 -0.72
CA PRO A 334 18.23 17.05 0.57
C PRO A 334 18.12 18.38 1.34
N GLY A 335 17.77 18.30 2.62
CA GLY A 335 17.65 19.46 3.50
C GLY A 335 16.30 20.16 3.49
N GLU A 336 15.28 19.60 2.86
CA GLU A 336 13.91 20.13 2.93
C GLU A 336 13.27 19.78 4.29
N GLU A 337 12.97 20.79 5.12
CA GLU A 337 12.45 20.57 6.48
C GLU A 337 11.05 19.97 6.50
N ASN A 338 10.22 20.29 5.51
CA ASN A 338 8.84 19.83 5.38
C ASN A 338 8.57 19.26 3.97
N PRO A 339 9.09 18.08 3.62
CA PRO A 339 8.99 17.55 2.26
C PRO A 339 7.56 17.39 1.75
N ALA A 340 6.59 17.09 2.63
CA ALA A 340 5.19 16.98 2.26
C ALA A 340 4.57 18.30 1.79
N LEU A 341 5.09 19.44 2.27
CA LEU A 341 4.67 20.81 1.89
C LEU A 341 5.59 21.45 0.84
N GLY A 342 6.65 20.78 0.47
CA GLY A 342 7.73 21.27 -0.38
C GLY A 342 7.58 20.91 -1.86
N VAL A 343 8.73 20.56 -2.47
CA VAL A 343 8.85 20.25 -3.89
C VAL A 343 8.54 18.76 -4.12
N ARG A 344 7.27 18.45 -4.34
CA ARG A 344 6.80 17.09 -4.71
C ARG A 344 5.78 17.14 -5.86
N GLY A 345 5.56 16.01 -6.49
CA GLY A 345 4.58 15.87 -7.57
C GLY A 345 4.84 16.85 -8.71
N TYR A 346 3.81 17.55 -9.19
CA TYR A 346 3.96 18.52 -10.28
C TYR A 346 5.00 19.62 -9.97
N ARG A 347 5.19 19.99 -8.71
CA ARG A 347 6.17 21.02 -8.33
C ARG A 347 7.61 20.69 -8.68
N LEU A 348 7.93 19.42 -8.95
CA LEU A 348 9.24 18.98 -9.46
C LEU A 348 9.62 19.66 -10.79
N VAL A 349 8.63 20.08 -11.59
CA VAL A 349 8.88 20.80 -12.85
C VAL A 349 9.70 22.07 -12.65
N ARG A 350 9.61 22.68 -11.47
CA ARG A 350 10.36 23.91 -11.14
C ARG A 350 11.87 23.70 -11.01
N ARG A 351 12.30 22.44 -10.78
CA ARG A 351 13.71 22.07 -10.61
C ARG A 351 14.20 21.15 -11.71
N GLU A 352 13.40 20.14 -12.02
CA GLU A 352 13.73 19.08 -12.98
C GLU A 352 12.68 19.01 -14.10
N PRO A 353 12.52 20.08 -14.92
CA PRO A 353 11.50 20.10 -15.97
C PRO A 353 11.71 19.01 -17.02
N GLY A 354 12.94 18.48 -17.14
CA GLY A 354 13.29 17.38 -18.02
C GLY A 354 12.55 16.09 -17.71
N LEU A 355 12.32 15.79 -16.42
CA LEU A 355 11.61 14.57 -16.00
C LEU A 355 10.19 14.53 -16.56
N LEU A 356 9.44 15.61 -16.35
CA LEU A 356 8.05 15.69 -16.84
C LEU A 356 7.99 15.66 -18.38
N ARG A 357 8.87 16.41 -19.06
CA ARG A 357 8.91 16.43 -20.53
C ARG A 357 9.20 15.06 -21.12
N THR A 358 10.18 14.33 -20.57
CA THR A 358 10.49 12.96 -20.98
C THR A 358 9.31 12.04 -20.74
N GLN A 359 8.64 12.16 -19.59
CA GLN A 359 7.48 11.35 -19.26
C GLN A 359 6.30 11.58 -20.22
N LEU A 360 5.97 12.84 -20.52
CA LEU A 360 4.90 13.18 -21.46
C LEU A 360 5.21 12.71 -22.88
N ALA A 361 6.46 12.85 -23.32
CA ALA A 361 6.91 12.34 -24.62
C ALA A 361 6.84 10.80 -24.68
N ALA A 362 7.20 10.10 -23.60
CA ALA A 362 7.09 8.65 -23.52
C ALA A 362 5.62 8.17 -23.55
N LEU A 363 4.71 8.90 -22.91
CA LEU A 363 3.28 8.61 -22.94
C LEU A 363 2.70 8.82 -24.35
N ALA A 364 3.10 9.88 -25.05
CA ALA A 364 2.69 10.12 -26.44
C ALA A 364 3.22 9.02 -27.38
N ALA A 365 4.49 8.62 -27.22
CA ALA A 365 5.06 7.51 -27.99
C ALA A 365 4.37 6.17 -27.69
N ALA A 366 3.99 5.91 -26.44
CA ALA A 366 3.23 4.72 -26.04
C ALA A 366 1.82 4.73 -26.65
N ALA A 367 1.16 5.89 -26.70
CA ALA A 367 -0.14 6.05 -27.35
C ALA A 367 -0.04 5.72 -28.85
N ASP A 368 0.97 6.24 -29.55
CA ASP A 368 1.21 5.95 -30.98
C ASP A 368 1.52 4.47 -31.21
N ALA A 369 2.34 3.84 -30.32
CA ALA A 369 2.70 2.43 -30.45
C ALA A 369 1.55 1.45 -30.16
N THR A 370 0.53 1.89 -29.43
CA THR A 370 -0.60 1.03 -29.02
C THR A 370 -1.91 1.37 -29.71
N GLY A 371 -2.03 2.59 -30.28
CA GLY A 371 -3.30 3.13 -30.80
C GLY A 371 -4.29 3.49 -29.69
N VAL A 372 -3.85 3.56 -28.41
CA VAL A 372 -4.70 3.87 -27.26
C VAL A 372 -4.26 5.18 -26.63
N ASP A 373 -5.11 6.20 -26.68
CA ASP A 373 -4.83 7.49 -26.05
C ASP A 373 -5.06 7.41 -24.52
N PRO A 374 -4.00 7.55 -23.69
CA PRO A 374 -4.17 7.57 -22.25
C PRO A 374 -4.84 8.87 -21.79
N TRP A 375 -5.57 8.81 -20.70
CA TRP A 375 -5.90 9.99 -19.91
C TRP A 375 -4.67 10.33 -19.05
N VAL A 376 -4.28 11.60 -19.00
CA VAL A 376 -3.08 11.99 -18.25
C VAL A 376 -3.44 13.03 -17.21
N MET A 377 -2.94 12.88 -15.98
CA MET A 377 -3.20 13.85 -14.90
C MET A 377 -1.95 14.21 -14.11
N ALA A 378 -1.84 15.49 -13.74
CA ALA A 378 -0.80 15.98 -12.83
C ALA A 378 -1.21 15.85 -11.37
N PRO A 379 -0.32 15.33 -10.48
CA PRO A 379 -0.52 15.35 -9.04
C PRO A 379 -0.19 16.71 -8.44
N MET A 380 -0.64 17.00 -7.23
CA MET A 380 -0.24 18.16 -6.41
C MET A 380 -0.52 19.53 -7.02
N ILE A 381 -1.47 19.63 -7.94
CA ILE A 381 -1.91 20.91 -8.49
C ILE A 381 -2.61 21.75 -7.43
N ALA A 382 -2.21 23.00 -7.31
CA ALA A 382 -2.75 23.93 -6.33
C ALA A 382 -3.37 25.20 -6.96
N THR A 383 -3.01 25.52 -8.22
CA THR A 383 -3.43 26.76 -8.90
C THR A 383 -3.93 26.52 -10.32
N VAL A 384 -4.67 27.48 -10.86
CA VAL A 384 -5.12 27.47 -12.27
C VAL A 384 -3.94 27.56 -13.22
N SER A 385 -2.96 28.41 -12.93
CA SER A 385 -1.77 28.56 -13.78
C SER A 385 -0.94 27.27 -13.89
N GLU A 386 -0.83 26.49 -12.81
CA GLU A 386 -0.19 25.16 -12.88
C GLU A 386 -1.00 24.20 -13.77
N THR A 387 -2.32 24.31 -13.77
CA THR A 387 -3.19 23.52 -14.64
C THR A 387 -3.00 23.91 -16.11
N GLU A 388 -2.99 25.20 -16.42
CA GLU A 388 -2.77 25.74 -17.78
C GLU A 388 -1.41 25.29 -18.32
N GLU A 389 -0.34 25.47 -17.51
CA GLU A 389 1.01 25.05 -17.89
C GLU A 389 1.09 23.52 -18.16
N PHE A 390 0.46 22.72 -17.30
CA PHE A 390 0.46 21.26 -17.48
C PHE A 390 -0.29 20.82 -18.74
N VAL A 391 -1.46 21.41 -18.99
CA VAL A 391 -2.26 21.11 -20.19
C VAL A 391 -1.47 21.48 -21.45
N ASP A 392 -0.84 22.66 -21.48
CA ASP A 392 -0.01 23.12 -22.58
C ASP A 392 1.19 22.19 -22.83
N LEU A 393 1.89 21.76 -21.77
CA LEU A 393 3.00 20.81 -21.85
C LEU A 393 2.54 19.46 -22.42
N ALA A 394 1.42 18.93 -21.93
CA ALA A 394 0.87 17.66 -22.40
C ALA A 394 0.45 17.72 -23.87
N ARG A 395 -0.23 18.79 -24.29
CA ARG A 395 -0.62 19.00 -25.70
C ARG A 395 0.59 19.20 -26.62
N SER A 396 1.59 19.96 -26.15
CA SER A 396 2.85 20.16 -26.89
C SER A 396 3.67 18.89 -27.05
N ALA A 397 3.55 17.93 -26.12
CA ALA A 397 4.16 16.60 -26.23
C ALA A 397 3.43 15.65 -27.20
N GLY A 398 2.29 16.06 -27.76
CA GLY A 398 1.50 15.28 -28.73
C GLY A 398 0.41 14.40 -28.12
N LEU A 399 0.08 14.56 -26.84
CA LEU A 399 -0.99 13.81 -26.19
C LEU A 399 -2.37 14.28 -26.70
N ARG A 400 -3.15 13.35 -27.23
CA ARG A 400 -4.48 13.59 -27.82
C ARG A 400 -5.62 13.29 -26.86
N GLY A 401 -5.39 12.36 -25.93
CA GLY A 401 -6.35 11.95 -24.91
C GLY A 401 -6.69 13.05 -23.90
N PRO A 402 -7.66 12.85 -23.01
CA PRO A 402 -8.02 13.81 -21.98
C PRO A 402 -6.86 14.14 -21.05
N VAL A 403 -6.69 15.43 -20.76
CA VAL A 403 -5.69 15.95 -19.81
C VAL A 403 -6.40 16.54 -18.60
N GLY A 404 -6.09 16.05 -17.42
CA GLY A 404 -6.73 16.45 -16.17
C GLY A 404 -5.73 16.68 -15.05
N VAL A 405 -6.27 16.91 -13.86
CA VAL A 405 -5.48 17.16 -12.65
C VAL A 405 -6.00 16.37 -11.46
N MET A 406 -5.11 16.04 -10.53
CA MET A 406 -5.49 15.49 -9.26
C MET A 406 -5.83 16.61 -8.28
N VAL A 407 -7.05 16.55 -7.75
CA VAL A 407 -7.51 17.45 -6.70
C VAL A 407 -7.20 16.80 -5.35
N GLU A 408 -6.08 17.20 -4.77
CA GLU A 408 -5.57 16.66 -3.52
C GLU A 408 -4.98 17.74 -2.60
N VAL A 409 -5.00 19.00 -3.07
CA VAL A 409 -4.72 20.20 -2.29
C VAL A 409 -6.02 20.96 -2.08
N PRO A 410 -6.37 21.41 -0.87
CA PRO A 410 -7.63 22.12 -0.59
C PRO A 410 -7.90 23.33 -1.49
N SER A 411 -6.86 24.08 -1.88
CA SER A 411 -6.98 25.20 -2.82
C SER A 411 -7.53 24.76 -4.18
N ALA A 412 -7.09 23.60 -4.69
CA ALA A 412 -7.60 23.03 -5.94
C ALA A 412 -9.07 22.64 -5.84
N ALA A 413 -9.50 22.05 -4.71
CA ALA A 413 -10.91 21.72 -4.48
C ALA A 413 -11.81 22.96 -4.44
N LEU A 414 -11.37 24.03 -3.74
CA LEU A 414 -12.09 25.30 -3.66
C LEU A 414 -12.16 26.04 -5.00
N ARG A 415 -11.17 25.84 -5.88
CA ARG A 415 -11.10 26.47 -7.20
C ARG A 415 -11.37 25.48 -8.35
N ALA A 416 -12.02 24.36 -8.06
CA ALA A 416 -12.27 23.30 -9.03
C ALA A 416 -13.00 23.77 -10.30
N ALA A 417 -13.86 24.77 -10.21
CA ALA A 417 -14.53 25.36 -11.38
C ALA A 417 -13.55 26.01 -12.36
N ASP A 418 -12.54 26.72 -11.83
CA ASP A 418 -11.54 27.39 -12.67
C ASP A 418 -10.56 26.35 -13.27
N LEU A 419 -10.17 25.33 -12.50
CA LEU A 419 -9.36 24.21 -12.98
C LEU A 419 -10.08 23.47 -14.13
N LEU A 420 -11.38 23.22 -13.97
CA LEU A 420 -12.21 22.55 -14.95
C LEU A 420 -12.54 23.41 -16.19
N ALA A 421 -12.32 24.72 -16.14
CA ALA A 421 -12.37 25.54 -17.34
C ALA A 421 -11.26 25.18 -18.33
N VAL A 422 -10.13 24.67 -17.82
CA VAL A 422 -8.93 24.31 -18.59
C VAL A 422 -8.80 22.79 -18.75
N ALA A 423 -8.86 22.02 -17.66
CA ALA A 423 -8.69 20.58 -17.66
C ALA A 423 -9.93 19.84 -18.17
N ASP A 424 -9.75 18.68 -18.80
CA ASP A 424 -10.83 17.84 -19.33
C ASP A 424 -11.55 17.03 -18.24
N PHE A 425 -10.87 16.73 -17.14
CA PHE A 425 -11.40 15.99 -16.01
C PHE A 425 -10.61 16.30 -14.72
N VAL A 426 -11.16 15.88 -13.59
CA VAL A 426 -10.45 15.88 -12.31
C VAL A 426 -10.56 14.53 -11.62
N SER A 427 -9.55 14.18 -10.82
CA SER A 427 -9.55 13.01 -9.96
C SER A 427 -9.20 13.42 -8.53
N LEU A 428 -10.03 13.04 -7.57
CA LEU A 428 -9.82 13.36 -6.15
C LEU A 428 -8.83 12.37 -5.53
N GLY A 429 -7.70 12.88 -5.03
CA GLY A 429 -6.70 12.16 -4.25
C GLY A 429 -7.01 12.31 -2.76
N THR A 430 -7.98 11.56 -2.24
CA THR A 430 -8.53 11.77 -0.90
C THR A 430 -7.53 11.57 0.24
N ASN A 431 -6.45 10.81 0.04
CA ASN A 431 -5.42 10.60 1.05
C ASN A 431 -4.64 11.91 1.33
N ASP A 432 -4.10 12.51 0.25
CA ASP A 432 -3.38 13.78 0.35
C ASP A 432 -4.35 14.94 0.63
N LEU A 433 -5.57 14.91 0.09
CA LEU A 433 -6.60 15.90 0.41
C LEU A 433 -6.91 15.92 1.92
N ALA A 434 -7.03 14.74 2.56
CA ALA A 434 -7.20 14.66 4.02
C ALA A 434 -5.98 15.20 4.76
N GLN A 435 -4.77 14.79 4.36
CA GLN A 435 -3.51 15.28 4.94
C GLN A 435 -3.43 16.80 4.96
N TYR A 436 -3.70 17.45 3.84
CA TYR A 436 -3.58 18.92 3.74
C TYR A 436 -4.77 19.67 4.31
N THR A 437 -5.96 19.09 4.29
CA THR A 437 -7.16 19.67 4.93
C THR A 437 -7.01 19.68 6.45
N MET A 438 -6.51 18.59 7.01
CA MET A 438 -6.37 18.41 8.46
C MET A 438 -5.00 18.85 8.98
N ALA A 439 -4.11 19.37 8.11
CA ALA A 439 -2.75 19.80 8.44
C ALA A 439 -1.95 18.72 9.19
N THR A 440 -2.06 17.48 8.74
CA THR A 440 -1.52 16.30 9.41
C THR A 440 -0.59 15.53 8.48
N ASP A 441 0.64 15.28 8.91
CA ASP A 441 1.56 14.41 8.19
C ASP A 441 1.12 12.94 8.35
N ARG A 442 0.83 12.26 7.23
CA ARG A 442 0.38 10.87 7.22
C ARG A 442 1.39 9.87 7.79
N LEU A 443 2.67 10.26 7.88
CA LEU A 443 3.71 9.45 8.49
C LEU A 443 3.69 9.52 10.03
N ARG A 444 2.90 10.42 10.62
CA ARG A 444 2.76 10.59 12.07
C ARG A 444 1.62 9.74 12.63
N GLY A 445 1.94 8.50 13.01
CA GLY A 445 0.97 7.54 13.55
C GLY A 445 0.16 8.02 14.77
N SER A 446 0.63 9.05 15.49
CA SER A 446 -0.11 9.65 16.62
C SER A 446 -1.27 10.56 16.20
N LEU A 447 -1.37 10.94 14.91
CA LEU A 447 -2.38 11.85 14.36
C LEU A 447 -3.28 11.18 13.31
N VAL A 448 -3.25 9.87 13.24
CA VAL A 448 -3.93 9.09 12.20
C VAL A 448 -5.46 9.23 12.21
N ASP A 449 -6.04 9.51 13.36
CA ASP A 449 -7.47 9.77 13.54
C ASP A 449 -7.93 11.02 12.76
N LEU A 450 -7.04 11.98 12.55
CA LEU A 450 -7.31 13.17 11.73
C LEU A 450 -7.35 12.82 10.22
N LEU A 451 -6.72 11.74 9.79
CA LEU A 451 -6.67 11.33 8.39
C LEU A 451 -7.85 10.45 7.95
N ASP A 452 -8.84 10.26 8.83
CA ASP A 452 -10.04 9.50 8.49
C ASP A 452 -10.75 10.14 7.27
N PRO A 453 -11.00 9.40 6.18
CA PRO A 453 -11.66 9.95 4.98
C PRO A 453 -13.11 10.39 5.22
N TRP A 454 -13.69 10.03 6.36
CA TRP A 454 -15.03 10.46 6.78
C TRP A 454 -15.03 11.84 7.46
N GLN A 455 -13.89 12.51 7.58
CA GLN A 455 -13.85 13.88 8.13
C GLN A 455 -14.78 14.81 7.33
N PRO A 456 -15.72 15.51 7.99
CA PRO A 456 -16.69 16.37 7.30
C PRO A 456 -16.03 17.43 6.42
N ALA A 457 -14.91 18.02 6.87
CA ALA A 457 -14.18 19.01 6.09
C ALA A 457 -13.62 18.44 4.76
N VAL A 458 -13.22 17.18 4.74
CA VAL A 458 -12.77 16.49 3.53
C VAL A 458 -13.96 16.22 2.60
N LEU A 459 -15.08 15.76 3.16
CA LEU A 459 -16.32 15.53 2.40
C LEU A 459 -16.88 16.82 1.78
N ASP A 460 -16.77 17.96 2.46
CA ASP A 460 -17.15 19.27 1.93
C ASP A 460 -16.33 19.64 0.69
N LEU A 461 -15.02 19.39 0.70
CA LEU A 461 -14.14 19.64 -0.45
C LEU A 461 -14.44 18.68 -1.61
N VAL A 462 -14.74 17.43 -1.33
CA VAL A 462 -15.20 16.45 -2.34
C VAL A 462 -16.51 16.94 -2.96
N ALA A 463 -17.48 17.35 -2.14
CA ALA A 463 -18.76 17.87 -2.60
C ALA A 463 -18.62 19.15 -3.44
N ALA A 464 -17.72 20.07 -3.06
CA ALA A 464 -17.43 21.28 -3.81
C ALA A 464 -16.86 20.95 -5.21
N THR A 465 -15.88 20.03 -5.27
CA THR A 465 -15.27 19.57 -6.51
C THR A 465 -16.28 18.89 -7.42
N ALA A 466 -17.10 17.98 -6.86
CA ALA A 466 -18.11 17.25 -7.64
C ALA A 466 -19.22 18.17 -8.18
N ARG A 467 -19.63 19.20 -7.41
CA ARG A 467 -20.56 20.23 -7.89
C ARG A 467 -19.98 21.03 -9.06
N ALA A 468 -18.70 21.43 -8.98
CA ALA A 468 -18.03 22.16 -10.04
C ALA A 468 -17.92 21.30 -11.32
N ALA A 469 -17.53 20.01 -11.19
CA ALA A 469 -17.43 19.08 -12.31
C ALA A 469 -18.79 18.86 -13.00
N ARG A 470 -19.87 18.68 -12.23
CA ARG A 470 -21.22 18.55 -12.75
C ARG A 470 -21.67 19.82 -13.49
N ALA A 471 -21.37 21.00 -12.96
CA ALA A 471 -21.70 22.26 -13.61
C ALA A 471 -20.95 22.46 -14.93
N ALA A 472 -19.69 21.98 -15.00
CA ALA A 472 -18.87 22.01 -16.21
C ALA A 472 -19.20 20.86 -17.20
N GLY A 473 -20.05 19.89 -16.82
CA GLY A 473 -20.32 18.70 -17.63
C GLY A 473 -19.10 17.79 -17.81
N LYS A 474 -18.13 17.84 -16.86
CA LYS A 474 -16.86 17.11 -16.96
C LYS A 474 -16.76 15.97 -15.93
N PRO A 475 -16.04 14.88 -16.25
CA PRO A 475 -15.88 13.74 -15.34
C PRO A 475 -15.13 14.13 -14.07
N VAL A 476 -15.59 13.56 -12.94
CA VAL A 476 -14.91 13.61 -11.65
C VAL A 476 -14.75 12.18 -11.11
N GLY A 477 -13.50 11.77 -10.87
CA GLY A 477 -13.16 10.48 -10.28
C GLY A 477 -12.66 10.62 -8.85
N VAL A 478 -12.64 9.49 -8.12
CA VAL A 478 -11.91 9.35 -6.84
C VAL A 478 -10.95 8.19 -7.00
N CYS A 479 -9.68 8.37 -6.64
CA CYS A 479 -8.64 7.34 -6.71
C CYS A 479 -7.89 7.12 -5.39
N GLY A 480 -8.26 7.86 -4.33
CA GLY A 480 -7.79 7.60 -2.98
C GLY A 480 -8.43 6.34 -2.38
N GLU A 481 -7.91 5.90 -1.24
CA GLU A 481 -8.37 4.69 -0.56
C GLU A 481 -9.84 4.73 -0.13
N SER A 482 -10.41 5.92 0.02
CA SER A 482 -11.83 6.12 0.30
C SER A 482 -12.76 5.46 -0.73
N ALA A 483 -12.32 5.35 -2.00
CA ALA A 483 -13.11 4.70 -3.06
C ALA A 483 -13.29 3.20 -2.84
N ALA A 484 -12.43 2.55 -2.06
CA ALA A 484 -12.49 1.13 -1.75
C ALA A 484 -13.46 0.77 -0.61
N ASP A 485 -13.95 1.77 0.14
CA ASP A 485 -14.97 1.58 1.18
C ASP A 485 -16.37 1.60 0.56
N PRO A 486 -17.15 0.47 0.56
CA PRO A 486 -18.48 0.45 -0.03
C PRO A 486 -19.46 1.47 0.57
N LEU A 487 -19.36 1.80 1.86
CA LEU A 487 -20.20 2.86 2.46
C LEU A 487 -19.80 4.24 1.92
N MET A 488 -18.50 4.53 1.90
CA MET A 488 -17.99 5.78 1.36
C MET A 488 -18.28 5.89 -0.15
N ALA A 489 -18.20 4.80 -0.89
CA ALA A 489 -18.56 4.77 -2.31
C ALA A 489 -19.99 5.26 -2.57
N LEU A 490 -20.95 4.88 -1.72
CA LEU A 490 -22.32 5.39 -1.80
C LEU A 490 -22.39 6.90 -1.57
N VAL A 491 -21.65 7.40 -0.58
CA VAL A 491 -21.56 8.85 -0.30
C VAL A 491 -20.94 9.57 -1.50
N LEU A 492 -19.84 9.08 -2.04
CA LEU A 492 -19.15 9.67 -3.20
C LEU A 492 -20.05 9.73 -4.45
N VAL A 493 -20.77 8.65 -4.73
CA VAL A 493 -21.79 8.61 -5.81
C VAL A 493 -22.91 9.63 -5.54
N GLY A 494 -23.37 9.71 -4.30
CA GLY A 494 -24.39 10.70 -3.89
C GLY A 494 -23.94 12.15 -4.04
N LEU A 495 -22.65 12.43 -3.85
CA LEU A 495 -22.04 13.75 -4.10
C LEU A 495 -21.90 14.06 -5.59
N GLY A 496 -21.98 13.05 -6.47
CA GLY A 496 -21.94 13.22 -7.92
C GLY A 496 -20.63 12.78 -8.56
N VAL A 497 -19.82 11.97 -7.87
CA VAL A 497 -18.63 11.32 -8.43
C VAL A 497 -19.05 10.35 -9.54
N THR A 498 -18.31 10.35 -10.67
CA THR A 498 -18.64 9.56 -11.87
C THR A 498 -17.81 8.29 -12.01
N SER A 499 -16.68 8.19 -11.29
CA SER A 499 -15.84 6.99 -11.28
C SER A 499 -15.14 6.79 -9.93
N LEU A 500 -15.00 5.53 -9.55
CA LEU A 500 -14.34 5.09 -8.33
C LEU A 500 -13.18 4.17 -8.69
N SER A 501 -11.96 4.50 -8.28
CA SER A 501 -10.76 3.73 -8.57
C SER A 501 -10.10 3.23 -7.29
N MET A 502 -9.86 1.93 -7.20
CA MET A 502 -9.45 1.23 -5.99
C MET A 502 -8.57 0.03 -6.30
N SER A 503 -8.10 -0.69 -5.29
CA SER A 503 -7.52 -2.01 -5.48
C SER A 503 -8.54 -2.95 -6.15
N ALA A 504 -8.09 -3.79 -7.08
CA ALA A 504 -8.98 -4.68 -7.83
C ALA A 504 -9.86 -5.57 -6.92
N GLY A 505 -9.31 -6.03 -5.79
CA GLY A 505 -10.03 -6.84 -4.81
C GLY A 505 -11.18 -6.13 -4.09
N ALA A 506 -11.22 -4.79 -4.07
CA ALA A 506 -12.32 -4.04 -3.46
C ALA A 506 -13.51 -3.82 -4.41
N VAL A 507 -13.29 -3.94 -5.73
CA VAL A 507 -14.30 -3.66 -6.75
C VAL A 507 -15.57 -4.46 -6.60
N PRO A 508 -15.56 -5.78 -6.32
CA PRO A 508 -16.78 -6.57 -6.16
C PRO A 508 -17.71 -6.04 -5.06
N SER A 509 -17.15 -5.70 -3.91
CA SER A 509 -17.93 -5.16 -2.77
C SER A 509 -18.53 -3.79 -3.08
N VAL A 510 -17.76 -2.91 -3.73
CA VAL A 510 -18.24 -1.58 -4.14
C VAL A 510 -19.31 -1.70 -5.22
N ARG A 511 -19.10 -2.58 -6.22
CA ARG A 511 -20.10 -2.87 -7.27
C ARG A 511 -21.42 -3.31 -6.66
N TYR A 512 -21.36 -4.25 -5.71
CA TYR A 512 -22.55 -4.75 -5.02
C TYR A 512 -23.28 -3.64 -4.28
N ALA A 513 -22.56 -2.83 -3.48
CA ALA A 513 -23.16 -1.73 -2.74
C ALA A 513 -23.81 -0.69 -3.67
N VAL A 514 -23.09 -0.22 -4.69
CA VAL A 514 -23.61 0.77 -5.64
C VAL A 514 -24.80 0.23 -6.42
N GLY A 515 -24.74 -1.04 -6.87
CA GLY A 515 -25.82 -1.69 -7.63
C GLY A 515 -27.12 -1.90 -6.85
N ARG A 516 -27.08 -1.82 -5.53
CA ARG A 516 -28.27 -1.95 -4.65
C ARG A 516 -28.89 -0.61 -4.27
N HIS A 517 -28.26 0.51 -4.59
CA HIS A 517 -28.73 1.84 -4.20
C HIS A 517 -29.04 2.70 -5.44
N THR A 518 -30.13 3.46 -5.37
CA THR A 518 -30.41 4.51 -6.36
C THR A 518 -29.54 5.74 -6.11
N ARG A 519 -29.35 6.59 -7.13
CA ARG A 519 -28.67 7.89 -6.95
C ARG A 519 -29.35 8.76 -5.90
N ALA A 520 -30.69 8.74 -5.86
CA ALA A 520 -31.44 9.48 -4.85
C ALA A 520 -31.08 8.98 -3.44
N ARG A 521 -31.04 7.66 -3.25
CA ARG A 521 -30.63 7.08 -1.97
C ARG A 521 -29.18 7.39 -1.62
N CYS A 522 -28.27 7.32 -2.58
CA CYS A 522 -26.87 7.73 -2.40
C CYS A 522 -26.79 9.22 -1.98
N ALA A 523 -27.59 10.11 -2.60
CA ALA A 523 -27.63 11.52 -2.23
C ALA A 523 -28.11 11.73 -0.79
N GLU A 524 -29.13 10.98 -0.35
CA GLU A 524 -29.58 11.02 1.06
C GLU A 524 -28.48 10.59 2.02
N LEU A 525 -27.76 9.49 1.72
CA LEU A 525 -26.62 9.01 2.51
C LEU A 525 -25.49 10.07 2.55
N ALA A 526 -25.24 10.74 1.42
CA ALA A 526 -24.25 11.81 1.36
C ALA A 526 -24.64 13.02 2.24
N GLN A 527 -25.94 13.38 2.29
CA GLN A 527 -26.42 14.43 3.17
C GLN A 527 -26.27 14.06 4.65
N LEU A 528 -26.52 12.81 5.03
CA LEU A 528 -26.27 12.34 6.40
C LEU A 528 -24.80 12.49 6.80
N ALA A 529 -23.88 12.11 5.89
CA ALA A 529 -22.45 12.26 6.13
C ALA A 529 -22.04 13.74 6.27
N LEU A 530 -22.48 14.62 5.37
CA LEU A 530 -22.17 16.05 5.40
C LEU A 530 -22.78 16.79 6.61
N ALA A 531 -23.92 16.33 7.12
CA ALA A 531 -24.58 16.92 8.28
C ALA A 531 -23.93 16.51 9.63
N SER A 532 -23.04 15.55 9.61
CA SER A 532 -22.37 15.03 10.80
C SER A 532 -21.23 15.98 11.24
N ARG A 533 -20.90 15.94 12.54
CA ARG A 533 -19.89 16.82 13.13
C ARG A 533 -18.49 16.17 13.21
N THR A 534 -18.44 14.84 13.17
CA THR A 534 -17.21 14.06 13.27
C THR A 534 -17.19 12.93 12.24
N ALA A 535 -16.01 12.43 11.92
CA ALA A 535 -15.84 11.27 11.04
C ALA A 535 -16.60 10.03 11.55
N HIS A 536 -16.55 9.79 12.86
CA HIS A 536 -17.25 8.69 13.51
C HIS A 536 -18.78 8.81 13.35
N GLU A 537 -19.34 9.99 13.62
CA GLU A 537 -20.78 10.24 13.43
C GLU A 537 -21.18 10.08 11.96
N ALA A 538 -20.40 10.61 11.02
CA ALA A 538 -20.67 10.49 9.59
C ALA A 538 -20.75 9.02 9.15
N ARG A 539 -19.77 8.22 9.52
CA ARG A 539 -19.74 6.79 9.22
C ARG A 539 -20.89 6.03 9.88
N ALA A 540 -21.16 6.32 11.17
CA ALA A 540 -22.24 5.68 11.91
C ALA A 540 -23.61 6.00 11.33
N ALA A 541 -23.87 7.25 10.95
CA ALA A 541 -25.14 7.67 10.35
C ALA A 541 -25.38 6.98 8.99
N VAL A 542 -24.37 6.92 8.13
CA VAL A 542 -24.47 6.22 6.84
C VAL A 542 -24.68 4.73 7.05
N ARG A 543 -23.90 4.09 7.96
CA ARG A 543 -24.03 2.68 8.27
C ARG A 543 -25.43 2.31 8.80
N ALA A 544 -26.02 3.13 9.64
CA ALA A 544 -27.35 2.92 10.17
C ALA A 544 -28.46 3.10 9.12
N ALA A 545 -28.16 3.81 8.04
CA ALA A 545 -29.13 4.12 6.98
C ALA A 545 -28.95 3.28 5.71
N VAL A 546 -27.86 2.50 5.58
CA VAL A 546 -27.61 1.63 4.42
C VAL A 546 -28.62 0.47 4.42
N ASP A 547 -28.89 -0.09 3.24
CA ASP A 547 -29.70 -1.30 3.09
C ASP A 547 -29.16 -2.46 3.94
N ASP A 548 -30.06 -3.06 4.77
CA ASP A 548 -29.71 -4.12 5.72
C ASP A 548 -29.04 -5.32 5.04
N GLN A 549 -29.49 -5.68 3.82
CA GLN A 549 -28.93 -6.79 3.06
C GLN A 549 -27.48 -6.46 2.61
N VAL A 550 -27.22 -5.21 2.26
CA VAL A 550 -25.85 -4.75 1.93
C VAL A 550 -24.98 -4.82 3.18
N GLY A 551 -25.48 -4.33 4.32
CA GLY A 551 -24.80 -4.42 5.60
C GLY A 551 -24.43 -5.86 5.98
N ALA A 552 -25.39 -6.77 5.88
CA ALA A 552 -25.20 -8.20 6.21
C ALA A 552 -24.23 -8.89 5.23
N THR A 553 -24.39 -8.69 3.91
CA THR A 553 -23.56 -9.35 2.89
C THR A 553 -22.11 -8.90 2.94
N LEU A 554 -21.87 -7.60 3.17
CA LEU A 554 -20.53 -7.02 3.21
C LEU A 554 -19.91 -7.00 4.61
N GLY A 555 -20.67 -7.39 5.65
CA GLY A 555 -20.21 -7.37 7.04
C GLY A 555 -19.90 -5.96 7.56
N LEU A 556 -20.74 -4.98 7.20
CA LEU A 556 -20.57 -3.56 7.55
C LEU A 556 -21.04 -3.26 8.96
#